data_e547cb243e7895a02b46120483960a17
#
_entry.id   e547cb243e7895a02b46120483960a17
#
_cell.length_a   1.000
_cell.length_b   1.000
_cell.length_c   1.000
_cell.angle_alpha   90.00
_cell.angle_beta   90.00
_cell.angle_gamma   90.00
#
_symmetry.space_group_name_H-M   'P 1'
#
loop_
_entity.id
_entity.type
_entity.pdbx_description
1 polymer ?
#
loop_
_entity_poly.entity_id
_entity_poly.type
_entity_poly.pdbx_seq_one_letter_code
_entity_poly.pdbx_strand_id
1 'polypeptide(L)'
;MDVKIDKLKQIIPEKYILSNEPMKKHTTFRIGGPADIFAAPESIEEIEAVCRFAKEEGIPLFVLGNGSNLLVADDGMDGIVLQIYKNYSGIEVNGNELTVKAGTLLSSTSKAALNEELTGFEFAGGIPGTFGGAVVMNAGAYGGEMVQVLKEVKVLTKDGEIKTLKAEELELGYRTSNVLKNEYVVLEGVIIVFGCLENPKNIEDRKSVV
;
A
#
# COMPACT_ATOMS: atom_id res chain seq x y z
N MET A 1 0.26 25.75 12.16
CA MET A 1 -0.34 24.41 11.93
C MET A 1 -1.79 24.53 11.48
N ASP A 2 -2.65 25.22 12.19
CA ASP A 2 -4.09 25.31 11.93
C ASP A 2 -4.45 25.79 10.51
N VAL A 3 -3.78 26.84 10.00
CA VAL A 3 -4.01 27.33 8.63
C VAL A 3 -3.73 26.28 7.54
N LYS A 4 -2.74 25.42 7.74
CA LYS A 4 -2.42 24.34 6.78
C LYS A 4 -3.47 23.23 6.82
N ILE A 5 -3.98 22.91 7.99
CA ILE A 5 -5.07 21.94 8.17
C ILE A 5 -6.35 22.46 7.50
N ASP A 6 -6.69 23.74 7.68
CA ASP A 6 -7.86 24.35 7.06
C ASP A 6 -7.78 24.36 5.54
N LYS A 7 -6.60 24.56 4.97
CA LYS A 7 -6.39 24.41 3.52
C LYS A 7 -6.57 22.96 3.07
N LEU A 8 -6.03 21.99 3.82
CA LEU A 8 -6.16 20.58 3.49
C LEU A 8 -7.62 20.08 3.55
N LYS A 9 -8.44 20.62 4.47
CA LYS A 9 -9.88 20.36 4.56
C LYS A 9 -10.68 20.83 3.33
N GLN A 10 -10.13 21.74 2.54
CA GLN A 10 -10.72 22.16 1.26
C GLN A 10 -10.37 21.22 0.11
N ILE A 11 -9.38 20.35 0.31
CA ILE A 11 -8.83 19.44 -0.69
C ILE A 11 -9.43 18.04 -0.55
N ILE A 12 -9.51 17.52 0.68
CA ILE A 12 -10.11 16.23 0.98
C ILE A 12 -11.13 16.37 2.12
N PRO A 13 -12.12 15.48 2.23
CA PRO A 13 -13.14 15.52 3.30
C PRO A 13 -12.52 15.57 4.70
N GLU A 14 -13.02 16.49 5.53
CA GLU A 14 -12.52 16.72 6.90
C GLU A 14 -12.47 15.42 7.75
N LYS A 15 -13.42 14.51 7.55
CA LYS A 15 -13.49 13.22 8.24
C LYS A 15 -12.25 12.35 8.04
N TYR A 16 -11.44 12.64 7.02
CA TYR A 16 -10.19 11.91 6.69
C TYR A 16 -8.94 12.65 7.15
N ILE A 17 -9.08 13.77 7.85
CA ILE A 17 -7.95 14.56 8.36
C ILE A 17 -8.01 14.59 9.88
N LEU A 18 -6.92 14.15 10.51
CA LEU A 18 -6.76 14.20 11.95
C LEU A 18 -5.51 15.02 12.28
N SER A 19 -5.57 15.83 13.33
CA SER A 19 -4.42 16.58 13.85
C SER A 19 -3.92 15.94 15.13
N ASN A 20 -2.58 15.95 15.32
CA ASN A 20 -1.94 15.34 16.49
C ASN A 20 -2.39 13.87 16.72
N GLU A 21 -2.54 13.11 15.63
CA GLU A 21 -3.06 11.75 15.70
C GLU A 21 -2.01 10.78 16.22
N PRO A 22 -2.25 10.08 17.33
CA PRO A 22 -1.29 9.15 17.90
C PRO A 22 -1.00 7.97 16.97
N MET A 23 0.23 7.86 16.49
CA MET A 23 0.66 6.82 15.55
C MET A 23 0.59 5.40 16.13
N LYS A 24 0.59 5.25 17.43
CA LYS A 24 0.31 3.95 18.11
C LYS A 24 -1.01 3.30 17.70
N LYS A 25 -1.99 4.06 17.17
CA LYS A 25 -3.24 3.54 16.63
C LYS A 25 -3.10 3.00 15.20
N HIS A 26 -2.02 3.39 14.50
CA HIS A 26 -1.78 3.14 13.09
C HIS A 26 -0.55 2.27 12.83
N THR A 27 0.08 1.75 13.87
CA THR A 27 1.22 0.81 13.79
C THR A 27 0.87 -0.53 14.42
N THR A 28 1.40 -1.61 13.86
CA THR A 28 1.23 -2.96 14.41
C THR A 28 1.92 -3.11 15.78
N PHE A 29 3.01 -2.41 16.01
CA PHE A 29 3.71 -2.38 17.30
C PHE A 29 2.93 -1.65 18.39
N ARG A 30 1.91 -0.85 18.03
CA ARG A 30 1.10 -0.04 18.95
C ARG A 30 1.93 0.93 19.78
N ILE A 31 3.02 1.42 19.20
CA ILE A 31 3.94 2.42 19.74
C ILE A 31 4.00 3.57 18.74
N GLY A 32 4.22 4.79 19.22
CA GLY A 32 4.43 5.99 18.43
C GLY A 32 3.67 7.19 18.95
N GLY A 33 4.36 8.32 18.99
CA GLY A 33 3.84 9.65 19.32
C GLY A 33 2.91 10.17 18.22
N PRO A 34 2.48 11.44 18.30
CA PRO A 34 1.52 12.02 17.38
C PRO A 34 2.14 12.30 16.00
N ALA A 35 1.35 12.14 14.93
CA ALA A 35 1.60 12.79 13.66
C ALA A 35 0.99 14.18 13.66
N ASP A 36 1.68 15.18 13.18
CA ASP A 36 1.15 16.56 13.07
C ASP A 36 -0.17 16.58 12.33
N ILE A 37 -0.18 15.97 11.14
CA ILE A 37 -1.35 15.82 10.29
C ILE A 37 -1.39 14.37 9.83
N PHE A 38 -2.54 13.74 9.99
CA PHE A 38 -2.83 12.42 9.46
C PHE A 38 -3.94 12.53 8.42
N ALA A 39 -3.69 12.04 7.21
CA ALA A 39 -4.64 12.08 6.09
C ALA A 39 -4.87 10.67 5.54
N ALA A 40 -6.13 10.28 5.37
CA ALA A 40 -6.52 8.94 4.90
C ALA A 40 -7.52 9.01 3.73
N PRO A 41 -7.08 9.44 2.54
CA PRO A 41 -7.93 9.64 1.36
C PRO A 41 -8.58 8.35 0.86
N GLU A 42 -9.63 8.50 0.02
CA GLU A 42 -10.40 7.39 -0.54
C GLU A 42 -10.30 7.28 -2.07
N SER A 43 -9.65 8.26 -2.74
CA SER A 43 -9.50 8.26 -4.19
C SER A 43 -8.08 8.62 -4.64
N ILE A 44 -7.77 8.35 -5.93
CA ILE A 44 -6.49 8.74 -6.55
C ILE A 44 -6.36 10.26 -6.58
N GLU A 45 -7.44 10.95 -6.90
CA GLU A 45 -7.50 12.41 -6.99
C GLU A 45 -7.18 13.05 -5.64
N GLU A 46 -7.69 12.47 -4.55
CA GLU A 46 -7.41 12.93 -3.19
C GLU A 46 -5.96 12.63 -2.79
N ILE A 47 -5.42 11.44 -3.12
CA ILE A 47 -4.02 11.09 -2.89
C ILE A 47 -3.10 12.08 -3.61
N GLU A 48 -3.36 12.32 -4.91
CA GLU A 48 -2.62 13.30 -5.72
C GLU A 48 -2.67 14.70 -5.11
N ALA A 49 -3.88 15.13 -4.71
CA ALA A 49 -4.08 16.45 -4.15
C ALA A 49 -3.33 16.67 -2.82
N VAL A 50 -3.30 15.65 -1.94
CA VAL A 50 -2.50 15.70 -0.69
C VAL A 50 -1.00 15.76 -1.00
N CYS A 51 -0.52 14.94 -1.93
CA CYS A 51 0.90 14.94 -2.34
C CYS A 51 1.31 16.30 -2.93
N ARG A 52 0.48 16.86 -3.81
CA ARG A 52 0.71 18.19 -4.40
C ARG A 52 0.70 19.28 -3.32
N PHE A 53 -0.26 19.28 -2.43
CA PHE A 53 -0.34 20.21 -1.32
C PHE A 53 0.90 20.16 -0.43
N ALA A 54 1.37 18.96 -0.06
CA ALA A 54 2.57 18.80 0.74
C ALA A 54 3.80 19.39 0.04
N LYS A 55 3.94 19.16 -1.28
CA LYS A 55 5.03 19.70 -2.11
C LYS A 55 4.99 21.24 -2.19
N GLU A 56 3.82 21.83 -2.48
CA GLU A 56 3.63 23.26 -2.62
C GLU A 56 3.86 24.04 -1.30
N GLU A 57 3.44 23.46 -0.17
CA GLU A 57 3.60 24.07 1.15
C GLU A 57 4.93 23.71 1.82
N GLY A 58 5.78 22.90 1.18
CA GLY A 58 7.07 22.45 1.71
C GLY A 58 6.92 21.63 3.00
N ILE A 59 5.86 20.82 3.10
CA ILE A 59 5.56 19.99 4.28
C ILE A 59 6.15 18.59 4.05
N PRO A 60 6.89 18.02 5.01
CA PRO A 60 7.31 16.63 4.95
C PRO A 60 6.10 15.69 4.75
N LEU A 61 6.23 14.72 3.84
CA LEU A 61 5.19 13.74 3.55
C LEU A 61 5.73 12.34 3.79
N PHE A 62 5.02 11.56 4.60
CA PHE A 62 5.30 10.16 4.83
C PHE A 62 4.12 9.30 4.39
N VAL A 63 4.36 8.37 3.45
CA VAL A 63 3.32 7.46 2.95
C VAL A 63 3.29 6.19 3.79
N LEU A 64 2.11 5.86 4.32
CA LEU A 64 1.89 4.75 5.22
C LEU A 64 0.83 3.80 4.66
N GLY A 65 1.09 2.51 4.71
CA GLY A 65 0.06 1.48 4.54
C GLY A 65 -0.68 1.19 5.87
N ASN A 66 -0.70 -0.07 6.28
CA ASN A 66 -1.28 -0.47 7.58
C ASN A 66 -0.30 -0.40 8.77
N GLY A 67 0.90 0.16 8.58
CA GLY A 67 1.88 0.37 9.65
C GLY A 67 2.52 -0.90 10.21
N SER A 68 2.61 -1.97 9.43
CA SER A 68 3.18 -3.25 9.88
C SER A 68 4.71 -3.29 9.86
N ASN A 69 5.36 -2.36 9.16
CA ASN A 69 6.82 -2.30 9.02
C ASN A 69 7.36 -0.94 9.48
N LEU A 70 6.72 -0.31 10.45
CA LEU A 70 7.09 1.01 10.94
C LEU A 70 7.14 1.04 12.47
N LEU A 71 8.22 1.57 13.01
CA LEU A 71 8.36 1.97 14.41
C LEU A 71 8.45 3.49 14.47
N VAL A 72 7.54 4.11 15.20
CA VAL A 72 7.49 5.57 15.39
C VAL A 72 7.96 5.90 16.80
N ALA A 73 8.84 6.91 16.93
CA ALA A 73 9.30 7.42 18.21
C ALA A 73 8.16 8.11 18.99
N ASP A 74 8.38 8.29 20.30
CA ASP A 74 7.40 8.93 21.20
C ASP A 74 7.20 10.42 20.87
N ASP A 75 8.22 11.07 20.27
CA ASP A 75 8.13 12.47 19.79
C ASP A 75 7.19 12.62 18.59
N GLY A 76 6.86 11.51 17.91
CA GLY A 76 5.93 11.50 16.81
C GLY A 76 6.55 11.72 15.44
N MET A 77 5.78 12.29 14.53
CA MET A 77 6.16 12.52 13.13
C MET A 77 5.75 13.93 12.69
N ASP A 78 6.72 14.72 12.23
CA ASP A 78 6.47 16.04 11.67
C ASP A 78 5.85 15.92 10.27
N GLY A 79 4.95 16.84 9.94
CA GLY A 79 4.35 16.97 8.61
C GLY A 79 3.09 16.13 8.41
N ILE A 80 2.93 15.55 7.22
CA ILE A 80 1.74 14.78 6.83
C ILE A 80 2.07 13.31 6.77
N VAL A 81 1.34 12.48 7.52
CA VAL A 81 1.27 11.04 7.33
C VAL A 81 0.09 10.74 6.41
N LEU A 82 0.36 10.33 5.19
CA LEU A 82 -0.62 9.93 4.18
C LEU A 82 -0.86 8.43 4.28
N GLN A 83 -1.98 8.02 4.88
CA GLN A 83 -2.32 6.62 4.99
C GLN A 83 -3.12 6.14 3.78
N ILE A 84 -2.56 5.19 3.03
CA ILE A 84 -3.22 4.46 1.94
C ILE A 84 -3.56 3.06 2.46
N TYR A 85 -4.77 2.90 2.94
CA TYR A 85 -5.23 1.66 3.58
C TYR A 85 -6.71 1.42 3.29
N LYS A 86 -7.55 1.23 4.31
CA LYS A 86 -8.95 0.78 4.20
C LYS A 86 -9.81 1.65 3.29
N ASN A 87 -9.62 2.97 3.32
CA ASN A 87 -10.42 3.89 2.53
C ASN A 87 -10.13 3.75 1.03
N TYR A 88 -8.87 3.43 0.69
CA TYR A 88 -8.44 3.21 -0.68
C TYR A 88 -8.02 1.76 -0.88
N SER A 89 -8.99 0.85 -0.87
CA SER A 89 -8.79 -0.59 -1.04
C SER A 89 -9.79 -1.17 -2.04
N GLY A 90 -9.42 -2.26 -2.69
CA GLY A 90 -10.27 -2.97 -3.65
C GLY A 90 -9.46 -3.93 -4.51
N ILE A 91 -10.15 -4.92 -5.05
CA ILE A 91 -9.60 -5.96 -5.92
C ILE A 91 -10.58 -6.18 -7.05
N GLU A 92 -10.08 -6.20 -8.27
CA GLU A 92 -10.81 -6.63 -9.46
C GLU A 92 -10.11 -7.87 -10.02
N VAL A 93 -10.88 -8.92 -10.30
CA VAL A 93 -10.35 -10.16 -10.85
C VAL A 93 -10.82 -10.28 -12.31
N ASN A 94 -9.88 -10.52 -13.21
CA ASN A 94 -10.15 -10.73 -14.63
C ASN A 94 -9.31 -11.92 -15.12
N GLY A 95 -9.92 -13.10 -15.13
CA GLY A 95 -9.22 -14.34 -15.43
C GLY A 95 -8.11 -14.61 -14.42
N ASN A 96 -6.87 -14.63 -14.86
CA ASN A 96 -5.69 -14.84 -14.03
C ASN A 96 -4.97 -13.54 -13.61
N GLU A 97 -5.56 -12.40 -13.88
CA GLU A 97 -5.04 -11.09 -13.49
C GLU A 97 -5.88 -10.50 -12.34
N LEU A 98 -5.21 -10.04 -11.29
CA LEU A 98 -5.84 -9.30 -10.21
C LEU A 98 -5.31 -7.87 -10.23
N THR A 99 -6.21 -6.90 -10.44
CA THR A 99 -5.92 -5.47 -10.22
C THR A 99 -6.21 -5.14 -8.77
N VAL A 100 -5.19 -4.65 -8.06
CA VAL A 100 -5.23 -4.47 -6.61
C VAL A 100 -4.89 -3.04 -6.24
N LYS A 101 -5.78 -2.34 -5.55
CA LYS A 101 -5.51 -1.00 -5.00
C LYS A 101 -4.47 -1.06 -3.89
N ALA A 102 -3.62 -0.05 -3.80
CA ALA A 102 -2.45 -0.03 -2.89
C ALA A 102 -2.78 -0.24 -1.41
N GLY A 103 -3.95 0.20 -0.95
CA GLY A 103 -4.38 0.05 0.44
C GLY A 103 -4.95 -1.33 0.81
N THR A 104 -5.10 -2.22 -0.16
CA THR A 104 -5.65 -3.57 0.05
C THR A 104 -4.67 -4.43 0.84
N LEU A 105 -5.14 -5.16 1.84
CA LEU A 105 -4.32 -6.13 2.56
C LEU A 105 -3.89 -7.29 1.67
N LEU A 106 -2.65 -7.76 1.82
CA LEU A 106 -2.15 -8.93 1.13
C LEU A 106 -2.96 -10.19 1.43
N SER A 107 -3.39 -10.37 2.67
CA SER A 107 -4.30 -11.47 3.07
C SER A 107 -5.64 -11.43 2.34
N SER A 108 -6.19 -10.22 2.10
CA SER A 108 -7.43 -10.07 1.30
C SER A 108 -7.20 -10.40 -0.17
N THR A 109 -6.05 -10.02 -0.73
CA THR A 109 -5.66 -10.35 -2.10
C THR A 109 -5.46 -11.85 -2.27
N SER A 110 -4.75 -12.49 -1.33
CA SER A 110 -4.56 -13.94 -1.32
C SER A 110 -5.89 -14.70 -1.21
N LYS A 111 -6.82 -14.21 -0.38
CA LYS A 111 -8.16 -14.80 -0.27
C LYS A 111 -8.98 -14.62 -1.55
N ALA A 112 -8.86 -13.48 -2.23
CA ALA A 112 -9.53 -13.26 -3.52
C ALA A 112 -9.01 -14.25 -4.58
N ALA A 113 -7.68 -14.44 -4.69
CA ALA A 113 -7.09 -15.43 -5.58
C ALA A 113 -7.58 -16.86 -5.25
N LEU A 114 -7.63 -17.21 -3.96
CA LEU A 114 -8.13 -18.51 -3.52
C LEU A 114 -9.59 -18.76 -3.90
N ASN A 115 -10.45 -17.76 -3.77
CA ASN A 115 -11.88 -17.87 -4.11
C ASN A 115 -12.11 -18.13 -5.60
N GLU A 116 -11.18 -17.67 -6.45
CA GLU A 116 -11.18 -17.89 -7.91
C GLU A 116 -10.32 -19.09 -8.33
N GLU A 117 -9.95 -19.94 -7.36
CA GLU A 117 -9.11 -21.15 -7.60
C GLU A 117 -7.76 -20.83 -8.28
N LEU A 118 -7.19 -19.65 -7.98
CA LEU A 118 -5.91 -19.18 -8.51
C LEU A 118 -4.77 -19.45 -7.53
N THR A 119 -3.59 -19.78 -8.03
CA THR A 119 -2.38 -20.15 -7.29
C THR A 119 -1.21 -19.23 -7.65
N GLY A 120 -0.19 -19.14 -6.77
CA GLY A 120 1.04 -18.37 -6.97
C GLY A 120 1.15 -17.14 -6.08
N PHE A 121 0.10 -16.80 -5.32
CA PHE A 121 0.12 -15.67 -4.38
C PHE A 121 0.01 -16.11 -2.90
N GLU A 122 0.14 -17.40 -2.61
CA GLU A 122 -0.01 -17.96 -1.26
C GLU A 122 1.02 -17.40 -0.27
N PHE A 123 2.25 -17.14 -0.75
CA PHE A 123 3.34 -16.60 0.07
C PHE A 123 2.95 -15.28 0.76
N ALA A 124 2.07 -14.51 0.12
CA ALA A 124 1.67 -13.20 0.60
C ALA A 124 0.56 -13.24 1.68
N GLY A 125 -0.16 -14.37 1.80
CA GLY A 125 -1.31 -14.49 2.70
C GLY A 125 -0.99 -14.23 4.18
N GLY A 126 0.21 -14.61 4.62
CA GLY A 126 0.70 -14.42 5.98
C GLY A 126 1.48 -13.11 6.22
N ILE A 127 1.74 -12.32 5.18
CA ILE A 127 2.48 -11.05 5.33
C ILE A 127 1.52 -9.96 5.82
N PRO A 128 1.77 -9.36 6.99
CA PRO A 128 0.88 -8.33 7.56
C PRO A 128 1.13 -6.97 6.90
N GLY A 129 0.72 -6.80 5.66
CA GLY A 129 1.00 -5.58 4.88
C GLY A 129 -0.10 -5.24 3.90
N THR A 130 -0.05 -4.02 3.37
CA THR A 130 -0.85 -3.61 2.22
C THR A 130 -0.12 -3.92 0.92
N PHE A 131 -0.87 -4.02 -0.18
CA PHE A 131 -0.32 -4.26 -1.51
C PHE A 131 0.74 -3.22 -1.90
N GLY A 132 0.44 -1.93 -1.73
CA GLY A 132 1.39 -0.86 -2.03
C GLY A 132 2.68 -0.97 -1.23
N GLY A 133 2.58 -1.25 0.08
CA GLY A 133 3.76 -1.48 0.92
C GLY A 133 4.56 -2.71 0.50
N ALA A 134 3.88 -3.76 0.03
CA ALA A 134 4.53 -4.97 -0.48
C ALA A 134 5.30 -4.72 -1.78
N VAL A 135 4.74 -3.94 -2.70
CA VAL A 135 5.43 -3.51 -3.93
C VAL A 135 6.68 -2.71 -3.59
N VAL A 136 6.56 -1.68 -2.73
CA VAL A 136 7.67 -0.83 -2.33
C VAL A 136 8.84 -1.63 -1.78
N MET A 137 8.57 -2.67 -1.00
CA MET A 137 9.58 -3.47 -0.30
C MET A 137 9.92 -4.78 -1.02
N ASN A 138 9.36 -5.08 -2.20
CA ASN A 138 9.42 -6.40 -2.81
C ASN A 138 9.17 -7.50 -1.75
N ALA A 139 8.03 -7.39 -1.06
CA ALA A 139 7.74 -8.25 0.07
C ALA A 139 7.74 -9.72 -0.34
N GLY A 140 8.29 -10.57 0.51
CA GLY A 140 8.36 -11.99 0.26
C GLY A 140 8.37 -12.82 1.55
N ALA A 141 7.91 -14.05 1.43
CA ALA A 141 7.90 -15.06 2.49
C ALA A 141 7.87 -16.46 1.86
N TYR A 142 8.39 -17.46 2.56
CA TYR A 142 8.31 -18.88 2.15
C TYR A 142 8.81 -19.15 0.72
N GLY A 143 9.82 -18.42 0.26
CA GLY A 143 10.40 -18.58 -1.09
C GLY A 143 9.65 -17.87 -2.22
N GLY A 144 8.53 -17.17 -1.92
CA GLY A 144 7.81 -16.32 -2.87
C GLY A 144 8.09 -14.83 -2.62
N GLU A 145 8.06 -14.02 -3.67
CA GLU A 145 8.27 -12.58 -3.63
C GLU A 145 7.36 -11.86 -4.64
N MET A 146 7.09 -10.57 -4.40
CA MET A 146 6.24 -9.77 -5.29
C MET A 146 6.73 -9.76 -6.74
N VAL A 147 8.05 -9.73 -6.98
CA VAL A 147 8.64 -9.76 -8.32
C VAL A 147 8.21 -10.95 -9.17
N GLN A 148 7.83 -12.06 -8.56
CA GLN A 148 7.44 -13.29 -9.27
C GLN A 148 6.04 -13.23 -9.85
N VAL A 149 5.19 -12.35 -9.35
CA VAL A 149 3.76 -12.26 -9.72
C VAL A 149 3.35 -10.91 -10.24
N LEU A 150 4.14 -9.86 -9.98
CA LEU A 150 3.81 -8.50 -10.37
C LEU A 150 3.98 -8.31 -11.88
N LYS A 151 2.96 -7.80 -12.55
CA LYS A 151 2.95 -7.44 -13.98
C LYS A 151 3.33 -5.99 -14.17
N GLU A 152 2.58 -5.11 -13.50
CA GLU A 152 2.75 -3.67 -13.61
C GLU A 152 2.18 -2.96 -12.38
N VAL A 153 2.61 -1.71 -12.19
CA VAL A 153 2.18 -0.86 -11.07
C VAL A 153 1.91 0.55 -11.56
N LYS A 154 0.78 1.09 -11.19
CA LYS A 154 0.46 2.50 -11.35
C LYS A 154 0.99 3.28 -10.16
N VAL A 155 1.80 4.29 -10.41
CA VAL A 155 2.43 5.13 -9.40
C VAL A 155 2.18 6.60 -9.64
N LEU A 156 2.15 7.37 -8.55
CA LEU A 156 2.24 8.83 -8.59
C LEU A 156 3.70 9.23 -8.33
N THR A 157 4.28 10.00 -9.25
CA THR A 157 5.65 10.50 -9.13
C THR A 157 5.72 11.74 -8.24
N LYS A 158 6.94 12.13 -7.82
CA LYS A 158 7.17 13.38 -7.08
C LYS A 158 6.72 14.64 -7.84
N ASP A 159 6.65 14.57 -9.16
CA ASP A 159 6.23 15.68 -10.01
C ASP A 159 4.71 15.75 -10.22
N GLY A 160 3.98 14.80 -9.63
CA GLY A 160 2.53 14.72 -9.75
C GLY A 160 2.05 14.00 -11.03
N GLU A 161 2.94 13.31 -11.74
CA GLU A 161 2.55 12.51 -12.90
C GLU A 161 2.13 11.10 -12.48
N ILE A 162 1.04 10.61 -13.04
CA ILE A 162 0.65 9.20 -12.90
C ILE A 162 1.31 8.41 -14.02
N LYS A 163 2.08 7.38 -13.65
CA LYS A 163 2.76 6.48 -14.59
C LYS A 163 2.44 5.03 -14.28
N THR A 164 2.37 4.22 -15.34
CA THR A 164 2.34 2.76 -15.21
C THR A 164 3.75 2.24 -15.50
N LEU A 165 4.34 1.55 -14.53
CA LEU A 165 5.65 0.92 -14.63
C LEU A 165 5.48 -0.59 -14.72
N LYS A 166 6.15 -1.23 -15.68
CA LYS A 166 6.20 -2.69 -15.77
C LYS A 166 7.10 -3.27 -14.70
N ALA A 167 6.93 -4.55 -14.38
CA ALA A 167 7.71 -5.22 -13.33
C ALA A 167 9.22 -5.06 -13.53
N GLU A 168 9.72 -5.09 -14.78
CA GLU A 168 11.14 -4.94 -15.10
C GLU A 168 11.68 -3.54 -14.76
N GLU A 169 10.84 -2.50 -14.83
CA GLU A 169 11.19 -1.12 -14.55
C GLU A 169 11.23 -0.82 -13.04
N LEU A 170 10.69 -1.72 -12.22
CA LEU A 170 10.60 -1.55 -10.77
C LEU A 170 11.91 -1.89 -10.04
N GLU A 171 12.89 -2.53 -10.70
CA GLU A 171 14.18 -2.92 -10.11
C GLU A 171 14.01 -3.57 -8.73
N LEU A 172 13.07 -4.51 -8.65
CA LEU A 172 12.73 -5.18 -7.39
C LEU A 172 13.90 -6.04 -6.90
N GLY A 173 14.32 -5.79 -5.68
CA GLY A 173 15.40 -6.52 -5.02
C GLY A 173 15.07 -6.76 -3.55
N TYR A 174 16.04 -7.29 -2.78
CA TYR A 174 15.83 -7.55 -1.36
C TYR A 174 15.51 -6.26 -0.60
N ARG A 175 14.26 -6.14 -0.14
CA ARG A 175 13.73 -5.00 0.61
C ARG A 175 13.90 -3.65 -0.10
N THR A 176 13.87 -3.64 -1.44
CA THR A 176 14.03 -2.42 -2.23
C THR A 176 13.28 -2.49 -3.55
N SER A 177 13.00 -1.31 -4.09
CA SER A 177 12.40 -1.11 -5.42
C SER A 177 12.79 0.26 -5.98
N ASN A 178 12.57 0.45 -7.29
CA ASN A 178 12.67 1.76 -7.93
C ASN A 178 11.62 2.75 -7.38
N VAL A 179 10.45 2.25 -6.95
CA VAL A 179 9.42 3.04 -6.27
C VAL A 179 9.96 3.67 -4.98
N LEU A 180 10.66 2.87 -4.15
CA LEU A 180 11.28 3.36 -2.92
C LEU A 180 12.38 4.39 -3.19
N LYS A 181 13.27 4.09 -4.14
CA LYS A 181 14.41 4.96 -4.48
C LYS A 181 14.00 6.34 -5.00
N ASN A 182 12.89 6.39 -5.77
CA ASN A 182 12.37 7.64 -6.34
C ASN A 182 11.27 8.28 -5.50
N GLU A 183 10.92 7.67 -4.35
CA GLU A 183 9.85 8.13 -3.47
C GLU A 183 8.50 8.29 -4.20
N TYR A 184 8.17 7.35 -5.08
CA TYR A 184 6.88 7.30 -5.75
C TYR A 184 5.81 6.75 -4.79
N VAL A 185 4.57 7.13 -5.03
CA VAL A 185 3.41 6.59 -4.30
C VAL A 185 2.73 5.53 -5.15
N VAL A 186 2.65 4.30 -4.64
CA VAL A 186 1.89 3.23 -5.31
C VAL A 186 0.41 3.54 -5.20
N LEU A 187 -0.30 3.52 -6.32
CA LEU A 187 -1.75 3.69 -6.40
C LEU A 187 -2.46 2.33 -6.54
N GLU A 188 -2.10 1.56 -7.54
CA GLU A 188 -2.61 0.21 -7.76
C GLU A 188 -1.60 -0.62 -8.54
N GLY A 189 -1.78 -1.92 -8.62
CA GLY A 189 -0.96 -2.76 -9.49
C GLY A 189 -1.69 -4.01 -9.93
N VAL A 190 -1.15 -4.64 -10.96
CA VAL A 190 -1.67 -5.88 -11.54
C VAL A 190 -0.71 -7.02 -11.20
N ILE A 191 -1.24 -8.09 -10.64
CA ILE A 191 -0.52 -9.35 -10.45
C ILE A 191 -1.08 -10.41 -11.40
N ILE A 192 -0.18 -11.30 -11.86
CA ILE A 192 -0.54 -12.49 -12.61
C ILE A 192 -0.41 -13.68 -11.68
N VAL A 193 -1.48 -14.45 -11.57
CA VAL A 193 -1.56 -15.70 -10.82
C VAL A 193 -1.97 -16.82 -11.77
N PHE A 194 -1.90 -18.06 -11.36
CA PHE A 194 -2.10 -19.19 -12.27
C PHE A 194 -3.35 -19.96 -11.89
N GLY A 195 -4.07 -20.50 -12.86
CA GLY A 195 -5.16 -21.44 -12.58
C GLY A 195 -4.66 -22.65 -11.80
N CYS A 196 -5.40 -23.09 -10.81
CA CYS A 196 -5.08 -24.30 -10.06
C CYS A 196 -5.36 -25.51 -10.95
N LEU A 197 -4.35 -25.91 -11.73
CA LEU A 197 -4.44 -27.12 -12.53
C LEU A 197 -4.43 -28.33 -11.60
N GLU A 198 -5.56 -29.05 -11.57
CA GLU A 198 -5.69 -30.49 -11.30
C GLU A 198 -5.78 -31.00 -9.85
N ASN A 199 -5.72 -30.20 -8.77
CA ASN A 199 -5.97 -30.81 -7.46
C ASN A 199 -6.55 -29.87 -6.40
N PRO A 200 -7.87 -29.94 -6.10
CA PRO A 200 -8.50 -29.20 -5.00
C PRO A 200 -7.87 -29.46 -3.63
N LYS A 201 -7.22 -30.62 -3.44
CA LYS A 201 -6.52 -30.98 -2.18
C LYS A 201 -5.32 -30.06 -1.90
N ASN A 202 -4.67 -29.53 -2.93
CA ASN A 202 -3.55 -28.61 -2.75
C ASN A 202 -3.99 -27.24 -2.21
N ILE A 203 -5.27 -26.87 -2.38
CA ILE A 203 -5.83 -25.63 -1.85
C ILE A 203 -6.13 -25.74 -0.35
N GLU A 204 -6.58 -26.93 0.11
CA GLU A 204 -6.89 -27.18 1.53
C GLU A 204 -5.64 -27.31 2.38
N ASP A 205 -4.60 -27.98 1.88
CA ASP A 205 -3.29 -28.06 2.57
C ASP A 205 -2.63 -26.67 2.73
N ARG A 206 -2.88 -25.74 1.82
CA ARG A 206 -2.37 -24.35 1.87
C ARG A 206 -3.18 -23.45 2.80
N LYS A 207 -4.45 -23.74 3.07
CA LYS A 207 -5.26 -23.05 4.08
C LYS A 207 -4.74 -23.21 5.51
N SER A 208 -3.96 -24.27 5.76
CA SER A 208 -3.35 -24.53 7.07
C SER A 208 -2.09 -23.71 7.36
N VAL A 209 -1.60 -22.94 6.37
CA VAL A 209 -0.40 -22.09 6.46
C VAL A 209 -0.73 -20.61 6.63
N VAL A 210 -2.02 -20.26 6.67
CA VAL A 210 -2.51 -18.89 6.86
C VAL A 210 -3.08 -18.70 8.26
#